data_97251e1caa62fa7a47aa5241d31b9512
#
_entry.id   97251e1caa62fa7a47aa5241d31b9512
#
_cell.length_a   1.000
_cell.length_b   1.000
_cell.length_c   1.000
_cell.angle_alpha   90.00
_cell.angle_beta   90.00
_cell.angle_gamma   90.00
#
_symmetry.space_group_name_H-M   'P 1'
#
loop_
_entity.id
_entity.type
_entity.pdbx_description
1 polymer ?
#
loop_
_entity_poly.entity_id
_entity_poly.type
_entity_poly.pdbx_seq_one_letter_code
_entity_poly.pdbx_strand_id
1 'polypeptide(L)'
;LVAINALNQDSPIESIVASSYQAVSGAGAGGPIELMNEVEALGLGQQIEPKVFQYQIAYNVIPQIGGEAFDGYTSEEMKLQNEGRKIMHLPELKVSCTCVRVPVVRSHSVSLVVRTREKISVERARQLIAAAPGCRLVDDLANKRYPMPLDTSDQDLVFVGRIRDDLTSENGLNIWCCGDQVRKGAATNACLLYTSPSPRDYAASR
;
A
#
# COMPACT_ATOMS: atom_id res chain seq x y z
N LEU A 1 -4.87 -3.03 2.34
CA LEU A 1 -6.02 -3.88 2.72
C LEU A 1 -6.21 -5.04 1.74
N VAL A 2 -6.23 -4.82 0.41
CA VAL A 2 -6.43 -5.89 -0.60
C VAL A 2 -5.49 -7.07 -0.36
N ALA A 3 -4.20 -6.80 -0.13
CA ALA A 3 -3.17 -7.83 0.07
C ALA A 3 -3.40 -8.74 1.30
N ILE A 4 -4.07 -8.23 2.33
CA ILE A 4 -4.20 -8.94 3.62
C ILE A 4 -5.62 -9.42 3.92
N ASN A 5 -6.60 -9.07 3.09
CA ASN A 5 -7.99 -9.47 3.34
C ASN A 5 -8.18 -11.00 3.31
N ALA A 6 -7.45 -11.70 2.47
CA ALA A 6 -7.49 -13.16 2.43
C ALA A 6 -6.97 -13.81 3.74
N LEU A 7 -5.99 -13.18 4.39
CA LEU A 7 -5.52 -13.61 5.70
C LEU A 7 -6.58 -13.37 6.77
N ASN A 8 -7.26 -12.22 6.71
CA ASN A 8 -8.34 -11.90 7.65
C ASN A 8 -9.53 -12.87 7.59
N GLN A 9 -9.78 -13.44 6.41
CA GLN A 9 -10.82 -14.46 6.22
C GLN A 9 -10.42 -15.83 6.81
N ASP A 10 -9.14 -16.13 6.85
CA ASP A 10 -8.60 -17.39 7.42
C ASP A 10 -8.46 -17.28 8.96
N SER A 11 -7.92 -16.16 9.44
CA SER A 11 -7.83 -15.81 10.87
C SER A 11 -7.95 -14.30 11.04
N PRO A 12 -8.85 -13.79 11.91
CA PRO A 12 -9.05 -12.36 12.10
C PRO A 12 -7.77 -11.61 12.43
N ILE A 13 -7.53 -10.50 11.75
CA ILE A 13 -6.39 -9.62 12.00
C ILE A 13 -6.67 -8.77 13.25
N GLU A 14 -5.79 -8.80 14.22
CA GLU A 14 -5.89 -8.05 15.47
C GLU A 14 -5.08 -6.75 15.43
N SER A 15 -3.91 -6.78 14.79
CA SER A 15 -3.09 -5.57 14.65
C SER A 15 -2.26 -5.54 13.37
N ILE A 16 -1.94 -4.33 12.96
CA ILE A 16 -1.07 -4.03 11.81
C ILE A 16 -0.06 -2.97 12.24
N VAL A 17 1.23 -3.24 11.98
CA VAL A 17 2.26 -2.22 11.96
C VAL A 17 2.67 -2.04 10.51
N ALA A 18 2.61 -0.79 10.00
CA ALA A 18 2.84 -0.52 8.60
C ALA A 18 3.85 0.62 8.41
N SER A 19 4.67 0.50 7.38
CA SER A 19 5.44 1.61 6.83
C SER A 19 5.15 1.69 5.34
N SER A 20 4.60 2.82 4.89
CA SER A 20 4.33 3.03 3.47
C SER A 20 5.43 3.85 2.82
N TYR A 21 5.82 3.45 1.62
CA TYR A 21 6.77 4.13 0.74
C TYR A 21 5.96 4.64 -0.45
N GLN A 22 5.49 5.88 -0.34
CA GLN A 22 4.51 6.42 -1.28
C GLN A 22 5.20 7.20 -2.41
N ALA A 23 4.95 6.78 -3.63
CA ALA A 23 5.41 7.43 -4.85
C ALA A 23 4.89 8.86 -4.98
N VAL A 24 5.63 9.72 -5.65
CA VAL A 24 5.30 11.15 -5.84
C VAL A 24 3.99 11.38 -6.60
N SER A 25 3.57 10.43 -7.45
CA SER A 25 2.29 10.51 -8.16
C SER A 25 1.05 10.56 -7.25
N GLY A 26 1.21 10.17 -5.96
CA GLY A 26 0.18 10.33 -4.95
C GLY A 26 -0.13 11.80 -4.59
N ALA A 27 0.76 12.73 -4.94
CA ALA A 27 0.53 14.17 -4.83
C ALA A 27 -0.10 14.80 -6.09
N GLY A 28 -0.64 13.98 -6.99
CA GLY A 28 -1.19 14.43 -8.28
C GLY A 28 -0.10 14.60 -9.34
N ALA A 29 -0.46 15.18 -10.48
CA ALA A 29 0.44 15.33 -11.63
C ALA A 29 1.70 16.17 -11.31
N GLY A 30 1.60 17.12 -10.38
CA GLY A 30 2.73 17.96 -9.98
C GLY A 30 3.87 17.18 -9.34
N GLY A 31 3.57 16.10 -8.60
CA GLY A 31 4.59 15.32 -7.91
C GLY A 31 5.66 14.71 -8.83
N PRO A 32 5.29 13.94 -9.86
CA PRO A 32 6.26 13.45 -10.84
C PRO A 32 7.03 14.54 -11.57
N ILE A 33 6.36 15.64 -11.91
CA ILE A 33 6.99 16.78 -12.58
C ILE A 33 8.06 17.42 -11.69
N GLU A 34 7.74 17.66 -10.43
CA GLU A 34 8.70 18.23 -9.47
C GLU A 34 9.91 17.30 -9.27
N LEU A 35 9.70 16.00 -9.07
CA LEU A 35 10.80 15.04 -8.96
C LEU A 35 11.74 15.08 -10.17
N MET A 36 11.17 15.09 -11.39
CA MET A 36 11.97 15.13 -12.62
C MET A 36 12.74 16.42 -12.75
N ASN A 37 12.11 17.57 -12.48
CA ASN A 37 12.76 18.87 -12.51
C ASN A 37 13.90 18.98 -11.48
N GLU A 38 13.69 18.45 -10.28
CA GLU A 38 14.73 18.44 -9.24
C GLU A 38 15.92 17.56 -9.65
N VAL A 39 15.69 16.39 -10.22
CA VAL A 39 16.76 15.50 -10.73
C VAL A 39 17.58 16.20 -11.83
N GLU A 40 16.90 16.87 -12.75
CA GLU A 40 17.55 17.64 -13.82
C GLU A 40 18.38 18.82 -13.25
N ALA A 41 17.79 19.61 -12.36
CA ALA A 41 18.46 20.74 -11.73
C ALA A 41 19.72 20.31 -10.96
N LEU A 42 19.62 19.21 -10.20
CA LEU A 42 20.78 18.64 -9.50
C LEU A 42 21.88 18.16 -10.46
N GLY A 43 21.50 17.53 -11.58
CA GLY A 43 22.44 17.13 -12.62
C GLY A 43 23.18 18.29 -13.27
N LEU A 44 22.56 19.46 -13.30
CA LEU A 44 23.13 20.72 -13.83
C LEU A 44 23.81 21.59 -12.77
N GLY A 45 23.83 21.16 -11.51
CA GLY A 45 24.38 21.96 -10.39
C GLY A 45 23.56 23.21 -10.05
N GLN A 46 22.26 23.19 -10.37
CA GLN A 46 21.35 24.29 -10.11
C GLN A 46 20.71 24.16 -8.73
N GLN A 47 20.22 25.27 -8.20
CA GLN A 47 19.45 25.27 -6.95
C GLN A 47 18.04 24.73 -7.18
N ILE A 48 17.52 24.03 -6.16
CA ILE A 48 16.17 23.49 -6.13
C ILE A 48 15.29 24.36 -5.26
N GLU A 49 14.07 24.59 -5.70
CA GLU A 49 13.00 25.27 -4.97
C GLU A 49 11.75 24.37 -5.00
N PRO A 50 11.51 23.53 -3.94
CA PRO A 50 10.32 22.69 -3.85
C PRO A 50 9.04 23.49 -3.90
N LYS A 51 8.02 23.00 -4.61
CA LYS A 51 6.70 23.68 -4.78
C LYS A 51 5.53 22.78 -4.41
N VAL A 52 5.65 21.48 -4.63
CA VAL A 52 4.62 20.47 -4.34
C VAL A 52 4.87 19.82 -2.99
N PHE A 53 6.13 19.56 -2.67
CA PHE A 53 6.53 18.94 -1.40
C PHE A 53 7.11 19.99 -0.45
N GLN A 54 7.14 19.65 0.85
CA GLN A 54 7.69 20.53 1.91
C GLN A 54 9.21 20.71 1.80
N TYR A 55 9.89 19.73 1.20
CA TYR A 55 11.34 19.68 1.01
C TYR A 55 11.66 19.07 -0.35
N GLN A 56 12.90 19.24 -0.80
CA GLN A 56 13.43 18.50 -1.93
C GLN A 56 13.10 17.02 -1.78
N ILE A 57 12.51 16.43 -2.83
CA ILE A 57 12.17 15.00 -2.86
C ILE A 57 13.23 14.17 -3.60
N ALA A 58 13.92 14.74 -4.60
CA ALA A 58 15.00 14.03 -5.28
C ALA A 58 16.11 13.64 -4.30
N TYR A 59 16.47 12.35 -4.26
CA TYR A 59 17.44 11.76 -3.35
C TYR A 59 17.11 11.90 -1.86
N ASN A 60 15.84 12.04 -1.52
CA ASN A 60 15.37 12.26 -0.15
C ASN A 60 14.14 11.41 0.18
N VAL A 61 13.82 11.29 1.46
CA VAL A 61 12.55 10.72 1.95
C VAL A 61 11.90 11.69 2.93
N ILE A 62 10.59 11.88 2.82
CA ILE A 62 9.84 12.83 3.67
C ILE A 62 8.86 12.02 4.52
N PRO A 63 9.08 11.88 5.84
CA PRO A 63 8.26 11.02 6.71
C PRO A 63 7.00 11.74 7.22
N GLN A 64 6.37 12.50 6.34
CA GLN A 64 5.10 13.19 6.61
C GLN A 64 4.28 13.30 5.34
N ILE A 65 3.09 12.73 5.34
CA ILE A 65 2.09 12.88 4.28
C ILE A 65 0.77 13.30 4.93
N GLY A 66 0.24 14.44 4.48
CA GLY A 66 -0.90 15.08 5.12
C GLY A 66 -0.53 15.89 6.36
N GLY A 67 -1.52 16.56 6.95
CA GLY A 67 -1.37 17.33 8.19
C GLY A 67 -1.47 16.48 9.44
N GLU A 68 -1.07 17.00 10.58
CA GLU A 68 -1.29 16.38 11.89
C GLU A 68 -2.80 16.15 12.13
N ALA A 69 -3.17 14.98 12.58
CA ALA A 69 -4.56 14.59 12.81
C ALA A 69 -4.84 14.10 14.22
N PHE A 70 -3.93 13.33 14.83
CA PHE A 70 -4.15 12.75 16.15
C PHE A 70 -2.82 12.34 16.78
N ASP A 71 -2.48 12.94 17.92
CA ASP A 71 -1.38 12.53 18.82
C ASP A 71 -0.06 12.21 18.08
N GLY A 72 0.38 13.10 17.20
CA GLY A 72 1.59 12.95 16.39
C GLY A 72 1.41 12.12 15.12
N TYR A 73 0.24 11.54 14.88
CA TYR A 73 -0.08 10.87 13.62
C TYR A 73 -0.62 11.85 12.59
N THR A 74 -0.27 11.64 11.32
CA THR A 74 -0.81 12.42 10.21
C THR A 74 -2.17 11.90 9.75
N SER A 75 -2.90 12.71 9.00
CA SER A 75 -4.18 12.31 8.40
C SER A 75 -4.06 11.10 7.49
N GLU A 76 -2.94 10.95 6.78
CA GLU A 76 -2.70 9.80 5.91
C GLU A 76 -2.47 8.51 6.72
N GLU A 77 -1.75 8.59 7.84
CA GLU A 77 -1.52 7.47 8.74
C GLU A 77 -2.80 7.00 9.42
N MET A 78 -3.65 7.95 9.86
CA MET A 78 -4.95 7.64 10.46
C MET A 78 -5.93 7.01 9.48
N LYS A 79 -5.82 7.25 8.17
CA LYS A 79 -6.63 6.57 7.16
C LYS A 79 -6.48 5.06 7.22
N LEU A 80 -5.25 4.53 7.37
CA LEU A 80 -5.05 3.08 7.38
C LEU A 80 -5.82 2.42 8.53
N GLN A 81 -5.87 3.04 9.71
CA GLN A 81 -6.67 2.55 10.83
C GLN A 81 -8.17 2.72 10.57
N ASN A 82 -8.62 3.93 10.22
CA ASN A 82 -10.04 4.24 10.13
C ASN A 82 -10.71 3.49 8.97
N GLU A 83 -10.08 3.51 7.79
CA GLU A 83 -10.56 2.78 6.62
C GLU A 83 -10.38 1.26 6.80
N GLY A 84 -9.29 0.83 7.43
CA GLY A 84 -9.06 -0.57 7.75
C GLY A 84 -10.19 -1.16 8.60
N ARG A 85 -10.56 -0.49 9.67
CA ARG A 85 -11.69 -0.89 10.54
C ARG A 85 -13.00 -0.99 9.76
N LYS A 86 -13.27 0.01 8.92
CA LYS A 86 -14.51 0.08 8.14
C LYS A 86 -14.56 -0.98 7.04
N ILE A 87 -13.52 -1.06 6.21
CA ILE A 87 -13.49 -1.91 5.00
C ILE A 87 -13.38 -3.40 5.36
N MET A 88 -12.60 -3.72 6.39
CA MET A 88 -12.41 -5.11 6.81
C MET A 88 -13.44 -5.57 7.85
N HIS A 89 -14.37 -4.68 8.25
CA HIS A 89 -15.36 -4.95 9.29
C HIS A 89 -14.73 -5.39 10.63
N LEU A 90 -13.60 -4.76 10.99
CA LEU A 90 -12.84 -5.02 12.22
C LEU A 90 -12.81 -3.76 13.10
N PRO A 91 -13.86 -3.45 13.88
CA PRO A 91 -13.94 -2.21 14.65
C PRO A 91 -12.81 -2.06 15.68
N GLU A 92 -12.29 -3.17 16.18
CA GLU A 92 -11.22 -3.21 17.19
C GLU A 92 -9.81 -3.30 16.61
N LEU A 93 -9.66 -3.26 15.28
CA LEU A 93 -8.36 -3.33 14.61
C LEU A 93 -7.42 -2.24 15.11
N LYS A 94 -6.23 -2.64 15.57
CA LYS A 94 -5.18 -1.74 16.02
C LYS A 94 -4.17 -1.54 14.90
N VAL A 95 -3.92 -0.29 14.53
CA VAL A 95 -2.97 0.03 13.46
C VAL A 95 -2.00 1.10 13.94
N SER A 96 -0.71 0.86 13.73
CA SER A 96 0.33 1.88 13.81
C SER A 96 0.96 2.01 12.42
N CYS A 97 1.00 3.23 11.89
CA CYS A 97 1.47 3.47 10.53
C CYS A 97 2.42 4.66 10.47
N THR A 98 3.48 4.55 9.67
CA THR A 98 4.31 5.69 9.26
C THR A 98 4.21 5.82 7.74
N CYS A 99 3.81 6.99 7.26
CA CYS A 99 3.67 7.27 5.84
C CYS A 99 4.83 8.13 5.34
N VAL A 100 5.63 7.57 4.42
CA VAL A 100 6.83 8.21 3.90
C VAL A 100 6.67 8.49 2.40
N ARG A 101 6.91 9.74 1.97
CA ARG A 101 7.06 10.10 0.56
C ARG A 101 8.47 9.73 0.11
N VAL A 102 8.57 9.01 -1.01
CA VAL A 102 9.84 8.56 -1.58
C VAL A 102 10.01 9.04 -3.02
N PRO A 103 11.26 9.17 -3.53
CA PRO A 103 11.55 9.66 -4.88
C PRO A 103 11.33 8.55 -5.93
N VAL A 104 10.13 8.00 -5.91
CA VAL A 104 9.64 7.00 -6.88
C VAL A 104 8.48 7.62 -7.64
N VAL A 105 8.51 7.54 -8.97
CA VAL A 105 7.52 8.22 -9.81
C VAL A 105 6.12 7.69 -9.58
N ARG A 106 5.94 6.36 -9.55
CA ARG A 106 4.63 5.70 -9.52
C ARG A 106 4.70 4.36 -8.80
N SER A 107 3.58 3.86 -8.31
CA SER A 107 3.41 2.68 -7.45
C SER A 107 3.87 2.89 -6.00
N HIS A 108 2.93 2.67 -5.09
CA HIS A 108 3.24 2.66 -3.65
C HIS A 108 3.71 1.30 -3.20
N SER A 109 4.67 1.29 -2.28
CA SER A 109 5.08 0.07 -1.59
C SER A 109 4.73 0.17 -0.11
N VAL A 110 4.42 -0.96 0.51
CA VAL A 110 4.10 -1.02 1.94
C VAL A 110 4.78 -2.23 2.57
N SER A 111 5.49 -1.98 3.65
CA SER A 111 5.97 -3.02 4.56
C SER A 111 4.95 -3.18 5.68
N LEU A 112 4.51 -4.42 5.92
CA LEU A 112 3.47 -4.76 6.88
C LEU A 112 3.98 -5.80 7.86
N VAL A 113 3.70 -5.60 9.15
CA VAL A 113 3.62 -6.66 10.15
C VAL A 113 2.15 -6.85 10.46
N VAL A 114 1.62 -8.03 10.17
CA VAL A 114 0.22 -8.38 10.39
C VAL A 114 0.15 -9.45 11.47
N ARG A 115 -0.59 -9.19 12.55
CA ARG A 115 -0.82 -10.16 13.62
C ARG A 115 -2.26 -10.64 13.56
N THR A 116 -2.42 -11.95 13.49
CA THR A 116 -3.71 -12.62 13.44
C THR A 116 -4.02 -13.30 14.78
N ARG A 117 -5.28 -13.62 15.02
CA ARG A 117 -5.71 -14.30 16.25
C ARG A 117 -5.07 -15.66 16.38
N GLU A 118 -5.12 -16.45 15.30
CA GLU A 118 -4.48 -17.74 15.20
C GLU A 118 -3.30 -17.65 14.22
N LYS A 119 -2.26 -18.44 14.45
CA LYS A 119 -1.09 -18.45 13.57
C LYS A 119 -1.46 -18.93 12.18
N ILE A 120 -1.12 -18.14 11.18
CA ILE A 120 -1.12 -18.52 9.76
C ILE A 120 0.32 -18.84 9.37
N SER A 121 0.58 -20.05 8.88
CA SER A 121 1.92 -20.38 8.39
C SER A 121 2.27 -19.59 7.14
N VAL A 122 3.56 -19.37 6.89
CA VAL A 122 4.05 -18.67 5.67
C VAL A 122 3.52 -19.34 4.40
N GLU A 123 3.52 -20.67 4.36
CA GLU A 123 3.02 -21.42 3.21
C GLU A 123 1.51 -21.22 3.01
N ARG A 124 0.73 -21.26 4.10
CA ARG A 124 -0.70 -20.98 4.06
C ARG A 124 -0.98 -19.55 3.60
N ALA A 125 -0.22 -18.58 4.08
CA ALA A 125 -0.35 -17.18 3.66
C ALA A 125 -0.07 -17.01 2.15
N ARG A 126 0.96 -17.67 1.61
CA ARG A 126 1.25 -17.67 0.17
C ARG A 126 0.09 -18.24 -0.64
N GLN A 127 -0.48 -19.36 -0.22
CA GLN A 127 -1.64 -19.97 -0.90
C GLN A 127 -2.85 -19.04 -0.92
N LEU A 128 -3.18 -18.44 0.24
CA LEU A 128 -4.29 -17.52 0.38
C LEU A 128 -4.13 -16.28 -0.51
N ILE A 129 -2.94 -15.68 -0.51
CA ILE A 129 -2.63 -14.49 -1.31
C ILE A 129 -2.60 -14.82 -2.80
N ALA A 130 -2.05 -15.97 -3.19
CA ALA A 130 -2.04 -16.41 -4.59
C ALA A 130 -3.44 -16.63 -5.16
N ALA A 131 -4.40 -17.04 -4.33
CA ALA A 131 -5.80 -17.23 -4.70
C ALA A 131 -6.65 -15.97 -4.57
N ALA A 132 -6.14 -14.90 -3.90
CA ALA A 132 -6.91 -13.71 -3.59
C ALA A 132 -7.20 -12.85 -4.84
N PRO A 133 -8.45 -12.47 -5.10
CA PRO A 133 -8.79 -11.56 -6.18
C PRO A 133 -8.07 -10.22 -6.04
N GLY A 134 -7.51 -9.71 -7.13
CA GLY A 134 -6.79 -8.44 -7.15
C GLY A 134 -5.35 -8.50 -6.62
N CYS A 135 -4.86 -9.68 -6.23
CA CYS A 135 -3.49 -9.91 -5.81
C CYS A 135 -2.69 -10.73 -6.83
N ARG A 136 -1.37 -10.54 -6.81
CA ARG A 136 -0.41 -11.39 -7.50
C ARG A 136 0.75 -11.72 -6.56
N LEU A 137 0.97 -13.00 -6.30
CA LEU A 137 2.10 -13.44 -5.50
C LEU A 137 3.40 -13.39 -6.33
N VAL A 138 4.42 -12.70 -5.82
CA VAL A 138 5.80 -12.68 -6.36
C VAL A 138 6.75 -12.79 -5.16
N ASP A 139 7.07 -14.01 -4.76
CA ASP A 139 7.81 -14.27 -3.52
C ASP A 139 8.85 -15.38 -3.70
N ASP A 140 9.96 -15.04 -4.36
CA ASP A 140 11.09 -15.93 -4.61
C ASP A 140 12.39 -15.18 -4.31
N LEU A 141 12.78 -15.19 -3.04
CA LEU A 141 13.97 -14.48 -2.57
C LEU A 141 15.26 -15.04 -3.16
N ALA A 142 15.32 -16.34 -3.37
CA ALA A 142 16.53 -17.01 -3.90
C ALA A 142 16.87 -16.52 -5.33
N ASN A 143 15.84 -16.30 -6.14
CA ASN A 143 15.98 -15.78 -7.50
C ASN A 143 15.76 -14.25 -7.58
N LYS A 144 15.77 -13.54 -6.44
CA LYS A 144 15.62 -12.09 -6.35
C LYS A 144 14.33 -11.56 -7.00
N ARG A 145 13.23 -12.35 -6.90
CA ARG A 145 11.92 -11.99 -7.45
C ARG A 145 10.99 -11.57 -6.34
N TYR A 146 10.71 -10.29 -6.26
CA TYR A 146 9.82 -9.65 -5.30
C TYR A 146 9.19 -8.40 -5.91
N PRO A 147 8.06 -7.90 -5.39
CA PRO A 147 7.38 -6.73 -5.95
C PRO A 147 8.22 -5.47 -5.84
N MET A 148 8.29 -4.71 -6.95
CA MET A 148 8.96 -3.41 -7.01
C MET A 148 8.09 -2.39 -7.76
N PRO A 149 8.21 -1.08 -7.46
CA PRO A 149 7.43 -0.03 -8.12
C PRO A 149 7.52 -0.04 -9.65
N LEU A 150 8.69 -0.29 -10.22
CA LEU A 150 8.90 -0.34 -11.68
C LEU A 150 8.08 -1.45 -12.33
N ASP A 151 7.95 -2.61 -11.68
CA ASP A 151 7.23 -3.77 -12.22
C ASP A 151 5.72 -3.65 -12.04
N THR A 152 5.27 -2.85 -11.06
CA THR A 152 3.86 -2.74 -10.67
C THR A 152 3.18 -1.49 -11.19
N SER A 153 3.94 -0.56 -11.77
CA SER A 153 3.38 0.61 -12.46
C SER A 153 2.56 0.17 -13.68
N ASP A 154 1.42 0.83 -13.88
CA ASP A 154 0.44 0.50 -14.93
C ASP A 154 -0.23 -0.87 -14.80
N GLN A 155 -0.09 -1.55 -13.66
CA GLN A 155 -0.75 -2.82 -13.38
C GLN A 155 -2.02 -2.62 -12.52
N ASP A 156 -3.03 -3.46 -12.74
CA ASP A 156 -4.30 -3.41 -11.99
C ASP A 156 -4.31 -4.31 -10.74
N LEU A 157 -3.24 -5.04 -10.50
CA LEU A 157 -3.11 -5.95 -9.35
C LEU A 157 -2.20 -5.36 -8.28
N VAL A 158 -2.43 -5.79 -7.05
CA VAL A 158 -1.48 -5.60 -5.94
C VAL A 158 -0.53 -6.79 -5.91
N PHE A 159 0.76 -6.52 -6.08
CA PHE A 159 1.78 -7.55 -6.03
C PHE A 159 2.24 -7.73 -4.58
N VAL A 160 2.32 -8.98 -4.13
CA VAL A 160 2.63 -9.32 -2.74
C VAL A 160 3.79 -10.31 -2.71
N GLY A 161 4.72 -10.11 -1.79
CA GLY A 161 5.86 -11.00 -1.61
C GLY A 161 6.60 -10.72 -0.32
N ARG A 162 7.80 -11.29 -0.18
CA ARG A 162 8.62 -11.21 1.03
C ARG A 162 7.86 -11.66 2.28
N ILE A 163 6.99 -12.67 2.10
CA ILE A 163 6.17 -13.24 3.19
C ILE A 163 7.07 -14.11 4.06
N ARG A 164 7.10 -13.80 5.35
CA ARG A 164 7.92 -14.51 6.35
C ARG A 164 7.34 -14.35 7.74
N ASP A 165 7.69 -15.24 8.66
CA ASP A 165 7.30 -15.12 10.07
C ASP A 165 7.81 -13.80 10.67
N ASP A 166 7.03 -13.22 11.56
CA ASP A 166 7.47 -12.12 12.42
C ASP A 166 8.30 -12.69 13.59
N LEU A 167 9.53 -12.21 13.72
CA LEU A 167 10.42 -12.66 14.80
C LEU A 167 10.03 -12.10 16.19
N THR A 168 9.06 -11.20 16.25
CA THR A 168 8.63 -10.53 17.49
C THR A 168 7.27 -11.03 18.00
N SER A 169 6.59 -11.90 17.22
CA SER A 169 5.29 -12.44 17.59
C SER A 169 5.04 -13.79 16.90
N GLU A 170 4.59 -14.78 17.65
CA GLU A 170 4.29 -16.12 17.13
C GLU A 170 3.19 -16.11 16.06
N ASN A 171 2.19 -15.22 16.19
CA ASN A 171 1.06 -15.08 15.27
C ASN A 171 1.26 -13.97 14.24
N GLY A 172 2.50 -13.50 14.09
CA GLY A 172 2.85 -12.40 13.18
C GLY A 172 3.41 -12.87 11.85
N LEU A 173 3.07 -12.14 10.80
CA LEU A 173 3.66 -12.25 9.47
C LEU A 173 4.19 -10.91 9.00
N ASN A 174 5.40 -10.90 8.46
CA ASN A 174 5.95 -9.79 7.71
C ASN A 174 5.60 -9.97 6.23
N ILE A 175 5.09 -8.90 5.61
CA ILE A 175 4.63 -8.90 4.22
C ILE A 175 5.13 -7.63 3.54
N TRP A 176 5.52 -7.75 2.29
CA TRP A 176 5.78 -6.62 1.40
C TRP A 176 4.77 -6.63 0.27
N CYS A 177 4.15 -5.48 0.01
CA CYS A 177 3.28 -5.34 -1.15
C CYS A 177 3.58 -4.06 -1.92
N CYS A 178 3.29 -4.10 -3.21
CA CYS A 178 3.47 -2.98 -4.12
C CYS A 178 2.31 -2.92 -5.10
N GLY A 179 1.82 -1.72 -5.40
CA GLY A 179 0.71 -1.56 -6.34
C GLY A 179 0.55 -0.13 -6.83
N ASP A 180 0.02 0.00 -8.03
CA ASP A 180 -0.23 1.29 -8.66
C ASP A 180 -1.47 1.95 -8.05
N GLN A 181 -1.26 2.96 -7.19
CA GLN A 181 -2.33 3.66 -6.52
C GLN A 181 -3.21 4.50 -7.47
N VAL A 182 -2.68 4.89 -8.62
CA VAL A 182 -3.46 5.63 -9.65
C VAL A 182 -4.47 4.70 -10.32
N ARG A 183 -4.14 3.41 -10.45
CA ARG A 183 -5.03 2.37 -11.01
C ARG A 183 -5.81 1.67 -9.93
N LYS A 184 -5.20 0.75 -9.18
CA LYS A 184 -5.88 -0.10 -8.20
C LYS A 184 -6.42 0.70 -7.00
N GLY A 185 -5.74 1.76 -6.59
CA GLY A 185 -6.20 2.66 -5.54
C GLY A 185 -7.28 3.68 -5.98
N ALA A 186 -7.47 3.90 -7.28
CA ALA A 186 -8.35 4.93 -7.82
C ALA A 186 -9.15 4.45 -9.04
N ALA A 187 -8.62 4.61 -10.26
CA ALA A 187 -9.37 4.40 -11.51
C ALA A 187 -9.92 2.99 -11.65
N THR A 188 -9.12 1.95 -11.39
CA THR A 188 -9.56 0.55 -11.49
C THR A 188 -10.67 0.24 -10.48
N ASN A 189 -10.57 0.75 -9.24
CA ASN A 189 -11.62 0.54 -8.24
C ASN A 189 -12.92 1.24 -8.63
N ALA A 190 -12.84 2.46 -9.16
CA ALA A 190 -14.02 3.16 -9.68
C ALA A 190 -14.69 2.35 -10.82
N CYS A 191 -13.89 1.85 -11.76
CA CYS A 191 -14.37 1.02 -12.86
C CYS A 191 -15.07 -0.26 -12.36
N LEU A 192 -14.47 -0.95 -11.39
CA LEU A 192 -15.04 -2.17 -10.80
C LEU A 192 -16.37 -1.90 -10.08
N LEU A 193 -16.49 -0.77 -9.38
CA LEU A 193 -17.76 -0.36 -8.77
C LEU A 193 -18.86 -0.11 -9.80
N TYR A 194 -18.50 0.45 -10.96
CA TYR A 194 -19.46 0.72 -12.06
C TYR A 194 -19.87 -0.53 -12.80
N THR A 195 -18.98 -1.52 -12.92
CA THR A 195 -19.22 -2.75 -13.70
C THR A 195 -19.74 -3.91 -12.86
N SER A 196 -19.67 -3.80 -11.53
CA SER A 196 -20.24 -4.82 -10.65
C SER A 196 -21.76 -4.68 -10.58
N PRO A 197 -22.54 -5.76 -10.73
CA PRO A 197 -23.99 -5.73 -10.61
C PRO A 197 -24.40 -5.13 -9.26
N SER A 198 -25.25 -4.12 -9.28
CA SER A 198 -25.79 -3.56 -8.05
C SER A 198 -26.97 -4.39 -7.54
N PRO A 199 -27.32 -4.32 -6.24
CA PRO A 199 -28.55 -4.97 -5.75
C PRO A 199 -29.83 -4.56 -6.50
N ARG A 200 -29.84 -3.38 -7.16
CA ARG A 200 -30.95 -2.90 -8.01
C ARG A 200 -31.04 -3.64 -9.33
N ASP A 201 -29.90 -4.11 -9.88
CA ASP A 201 -29.86 -4.86 -11.14
C ASP A 201 -30.47 -6.25 -10.98
N TYR A 202 -30.33 -6.86 -9.80
CA TYR A 202 -31.00 -8.10 -9.43
C TYR A 202 -32.49 -7.96 -9.18
N ALA A 203 -32.95 -6.77 -8.73
CA ALA A 203 -34.37 -6.51 -8.49
C ALA A 203 -35.15 -6.25 -9.79
N ALA A 204 -34.50 -5.79 -10.85
CA ALA A 204 -35.12 -5.52 -12.16
C ALA A 204 -35.22 -6.77 -13.05
N SER A 205 -34.62 -7.90 -12.67
CA SER A 205 -34.63 -9.17 -13.41
C SER A 205 -35.65 -10.21 -12.91
N ARG A 206 -36.60 -9.80 -12.03
CA ARG A 206 -37.71 -10.66 -11.56
C ARG A 206 -39.04 -10.18 -12.05
#